data_6cbeb4c5aa4fbcc95d3e9b3cb1c7f1da
#
_entry.id   6cbeb4c5aa4fbcc95d3e9b3cb1c7f1da
#
_cell.length_a   1.000
_cell.length_b   1.000
_cell.length_c   1.000
_cell.angle_alpha   90.00
_cell.angle_beta   90.00
_cell.angle_gamma   90.00
#
_symmetry.space_group_name_H-M   'P 1'
#
loop_
_entity.id
_entity.type
_entity.pdbx_description
1 polymer ?
#
loop_
_entity_poly.entity_id
_entity_poly.type
_entity_poly.pdbx_seq_one_letter_code
_entity_poly.pdbx_strand_id
1 'polypeptide(L)'
;MAASWYDTSYRKLFFDFHSPGTTQGLARDFDAERWIERMQAAHAQAVSVFTKCGYGYSYYQKGAIRYKHPYLPEGMDMLGEQLEALHKRGMRGIGYYHTFQSEPVAREHPGWRTVDAESKPVGISMCMLGPLLREWMLPHVQEIVTLYDVDAMFFDGTYASRVCYCPACQERFQRETGLELPRDERDRAWPRYVAWALEVYRGVRHEICETIHRVRPGLPISFNWAYTQRQPENVPDEVGVLVADVFPQDQAFEGSYLSRFWAMLERPFDVMNSAFLQWWGDWGCKPAAAMQQEVATAIANGGLTWIGYQMTERYDVQQAVIEEMG
;
A
#
# COMPACT_ATOMS: atom_id res chain seq x y z
N MET A 1 21.16 9.23 15.51
CA MET A 1 19.76 9.12 15.96
C MET A 1 19.57 7.74 16.55
N ALA A 2 18.78 7.56 17.60
CA ALA A 2 18.45 6.21 18.08
C ALA A 2 17.70 5.49 16.93
N ALA A 3 18.02 4.21 16.71
CA ALA A 3 17.32 3.39 15.70
C ALA A 3 15.80 3.45 15.98
N SER A 4 15.00 3.71 14.96
CA SER A 4 13.56 3.66 15.11
C SER A 4 13.13 2.20 15.32
N TRP A 5 11.92 1.97 15.87
CA TRP A 5 11.39 0.62 15.97
C TRP A 5 11.38 -0.09 14.61
N TYR A 6 11.20 0.68 13.54
CA TYR A 6 11.14 0.18 12.17
C TYR A 6 12.46 -0.46 11.74
N ASP A 7 13.60 0.18 12.06
CA ASP A 7 14.95 -0.26 11.67
C ASP A 7 15.36 -1.60 12.30
N THR A 8 14.66 -2.00 13.38
CA THR A 8 14.94 -3.25 14.11
C THR A 8 13.87 -4.32 13.92
N SER A 9 12.83 -4.03 13.14
CA SER A 9 11.73 -4.96 12.86
C SER A 9 11.99 -5.76 11.59
N TYR A 10 12.62 -6.92 11.73
CA TYR A 10 12.98 -7.79 10.60
C TYR A 10 11.85 -8.70 10.13
N ARG A 11 10.85 -8.97 10.96
CA ARG A 11 9.75 -9.89 10.66
C ARG A 11 8.43 -9.15 10.63
N LYS A 12 8.01 -8.82 9.43
CA LYS A 12 6.72 -8.16 9.18
C LYS A 12 5.84 -9.06 8.34
N LEU A 13 4.56 -9.11 8.64
CA LEU A 13 3.57 -9.88 7.89
C LEU A 13 2.55 -8.96 7.25
N PHE A 14 2.25 -9.25 6.00
CA PHE A 14 1.22 -8.56 5.22
C PHE A 14 0.14 -9.55 4.80
N PHE A 15 -1.11 -9.25 5.14
CA PHE A 15 -2.25 -10.05 4.70
C PHE A 15 -3.20 -9.18 3.89
N ASP A 16 -3.22 -9.45 2.60
CA ASP A 16 -4.05 -8.71 1.65
C ASP A 16 -5.54 -8.97 1.90
N PHE A 17 -6.31 -7.88 2.06
CA PHE A 17 -7.73 -7.94 2.36
C PHE A 17 -8.53 -6.94 1.52
N HIS A 18 -8.59 -7.20 0.23
CA HIS A 18 -9.38 -6.42 -0.71
C HIS A 18 -10.74 -7.06 -0.94
N SER A 19 -11.81 -6.38 -0.55
CA SER A 19 -13.16 -6.91 -0.71
C SER A 19 -14.05 -5.93 -1.48
N PRO A 20 -14.62 -6.35 -2.62
CA PRO A 20 -15.60 -5.54 -3.34
C PRO A 20 -16.89 -5.38 -2.50
N GLY A 21 -17.61 -4.29 -2.72
CA GLY A 21 -18.82 -3.96 -1.95
C GLY A 21 -19.95 -4.97 -2.03
N THR A 22 -19.80 -6.02 -2.83
CA THR A 22 -20.76 -7.14 -2.96
C THR A 22 -20.41 -8.36 -2.09
N THR A 23 -19.27 -8.35 -1.40
CA THR A 23 -18.80 -9.48 -0.60
C THR A 23 -19.65 -9.68 0.65
N GLN A 24 -20.48 -10.72 0.65
CA GLN A 24 -21.32 -11.08 1.78
C GLN A 24 -20.55 -11.87 2.84
N GLY A 25 -20.94 -11.74 4.10
CA GLY A 25 -20.31 -12.47 5.22
C GLY A 25 -18.88 -12.00 5.51
N LEU A 26 -18.55 -10.78 5.08
CA LEU A 26 -17.24 -10.17 5.28
C LEU A 26 -16.85 -10.18 6.77
N ALA A 27 -15.64 -10.65 7.04
CA ALA A 27 -15.02 -10.64 8.37
C ALA A 27 -15.87 -11.30 9.49
N ARG A 28 -16.79 -12.20 9.14
CA ARG A 28 -17.71 -12.79 10.14
C ARG A 28 -17.02 -13.68 11.17
N ASP A 29 -15.82 -14.16 10.87
CA ASP A 29 -15.01 -14.98 11.78
C ASP A 29 -13.86 -14.17 12.40
N PHE A 30 -13.87 -12.86 12.21
CA PHE A 30 -12.84 -11.97 12.75
C PHE A 30 -12.86 -11.94 14.27
N ASP A 31 -11.70 -12.18 14.85
CA ASP A 31 -11.38 -12.05 16.26
C ASP A 31 -9.95 -11.51 16.33
N ALA A 32 -9.80 -10.28 16.74
CA ALA A 32 -8.51 -9.59 16.74
C ALA A 32 -7.49 -10.24 17.67
N GLU A 33 -7.92 -10.64 18.88
CA GLU A 33 -7.03 -11.28 19.87
C GLU A 33 -6.47 -12.60 19.33
N ARG A 34 -7.37 -13.47 18.82
CA ARG A 34 -7.00 -14.75 18.23
C ARG A 34 -6.13 -14.57 16.99
N TRP A 35 -6.44 -13.57 16.16
CA TRP A 35 -5.66 -13.28 14.96
C TRP A 35 -4.23 -12.85 15.31
N ILE A 36 -4.07 -11.90 16.22
CA ILE A 36 -2.76 -11.39 16.61
C ILE A 36 -1.97 -12.44 17.42
N GLU A 37 -2.64 -13.31 18.17
CA GLU A 37 -2.00 -14.45 18.82
C GLU A 37 -1.31 -15.39 17.81
N ARG A 38 -1.94 -15.65 16.66
CA ARG A 38 -1.34 -16.42 15.57
C ARG A 38 -0.14 -15.68 14.94
N MET A 39 -0.21 -14.36 14.78
CA MET A 39 0.91 -13.55 14.29
C MET A 39 2.09 -13.56 15.27
N GLN A 40 1.82 -13.51 16.56
CA GLN A 40 2.85 -13.62 17.59
C GLN A 40 3.50 -15.01 17.58
N ALA A 41 2.73 -16.06 17.38
CA ALA A 41 3.24 -17.43 17.25
C ALA A 41 4.12 -17.59 16.00
N ALA A 42 3.84 -16.85 14.92
CA ALA A 42 4.68 -16.73 13.73
C ALA A 42 5.84 -15.72 13.92
N HIS A 43 6.14 -15.34 15.15
CA HIS A 43 7.24 -14.43 15.51
C HIS A 43 7.19 -13.05 14.82
N ALA A 44 6.03 -12.58 14.37
CA ALA A 44 5.88 -11.27 13.77
C ALA A 44 6.20 -10.15 14.78
N GLN A 45 6.90 -9.12 14.32
CA GLN A 45 7.18 -7.90 15.07
C GLN A 45 6.22 -6.76 14.67
N ALA A 46 5.77 -6.79 13.41
CA ALA A 46 4.75 -5.88 12.91
C ALA A 46 3.81 -6.59 11.92
N VAL A 47 2.58 -6.10 11.80
CA VAL A 47 1.56 -6.64 10.91
C VAL A 47 0.87 -5.49 10.18
N SER A 48 0.54 -5.67 8.90
CA SER A 48 -0.30 -4.72 8.17
C SER A 48 -1.74 -4.77 8.66
N VAL A 49 -2.35 -3.61 8.85
CA VAL A 49 -3.75 -3.43 9.22
C VAL A 49 -4.44 -2.52 8.20
N PHE A 50 -5.59 -2.93 7.68
CA PHE A 50 -6.23 -2.25 6.56
C PHE A 50 -7.00 -1.00 7.02
N THR A 51 -6.57 0.16 6.54
CA THR A 51 -7.27 1.43 6.73
C THR A 51 -8.21 1.72 5.58
N LYS A 52 -7.80 1.41 4.33
CA LYS A 52 -8.62 1.48 3.12
C LYS A 52 -8.15 0.45 2.09
N CYS A 53 -9.04 -0.41 1.63
CA CYS A 53 -8.73 -1.41 0.62
C CYS A 53 -8.76 -0.87 -0.82
N GLY A 54 -8.35 -1.69 -1.79
CA GLY A 54 -8.34 -1.34 -3.21
C GLY A 54 -9.73 -1.06 -3.80
N TYR A 55 -10.78 -1.64 -3.25
CA TYR A 55 -12.15 -1.30 -3.67
C TYR A 55 -12.68 0.00 -3.05
N GLY A 56 -11.93 0.64 -2.14
CA GLY A 56 -12.27 1.93 -1.56
C GLY A 56 -13.00 1.87 -0.23
N TYR A 57 -13.16 0.70 0.33
CA TYR A 57 -13.84 0.49 1.61
C TYR A 57 -12.87 0.45 2.78
N SER A 58 -13.38 0.86 3.94
CA SER A 58 -12.71 0.80 5.24
C SER A 58 -13.44 -0.17 6.17
N TYR A 59 -12.68 -0.78 7.09
CA TYR A 59 -13.16 -1.83 8.00
C TYR A 59 -13.12 -1.38 9.47
N TYR A 60 -13.47 -0.10 9.72
CA TYR A 60 -13.43 0.51 11.05
C TYR A 60 -14.64 1.41 11.31
N GLN A 61 -14.85 1.81 12.57
CA GLN A 61 -16.04 2.54 12.99
C GLN A 61 -15.84 4.04 13.15
N LYS A 62 -14.70 4.49 13.67
CA LYS A 62 -14.45 5.91 13.94
C LYS A 62 -14.26 6.70 12.64
N GLY A 63 -14.68 7.96 12.65
CA GLY A 63 -14.52 8.88 11.53
C GLY A 63 -15.77 9.02 10.66
N ALA A 64 -15.80 10.11 9.88
CA ALA A 64 -16.94 10.50 9.06
C ALA A 64 -16.66 10.43 7.55
N ILE A 65 -15.39 10.47 7.14
CA ILE A 65 -15.00 10.60 5.72
C ILE A 65 -14.99 9.25 5.00
N ARG A 66 -14.76 8.15 5.73
CA ARG A 66 -14.64 6.80 5.19
C ARG A 66 -15.90 6.28 4.50
N TYR A 67 -15.70 5.37 3.57
CA TYR A 67 -16.76 4.46 3.08
C TYR A 67 -16.63 3.12 3.78
N LYS A 68 -17.53 2.86 4.75
CA LYS A 68 -17.60 1.57 5.43
C LYS A 68 -18.05 0.49 4.46
N HIS A 69 -17.44 -0.70 4.53
CA HIS A 69 -17.87 -1.83 3.70
C HIS A 69 -19.33 -2.23 4.04
N PRO A 70 -20.21 -2.40 3.02
CA PRO A 70 -21.65 -2.63 3.25
C PRO A 70 -21.97 -3.85 4.11
N TYR A 71 -21.14 -4.88 4.06
CA TYR A 71 -21.33 -6.14 4.81
C TYR A 71 -20.41 -6.28 6.02
N LEU A 72 -19.72 -5.22 6.42
CA LEU A 72 -18.98 -5.25 7.68
C LEU A 72 -20.00 -5.33 8.84
N PRO A 73 -19.85 -6.30 9.78
CA PRO A 73 -20.74 -6.41 10.92
C PRO A 73 -20.93 -5.09 11.67
N GLU A 74 -22.14 -4.86 12.15
CA GLU A 74 -22.46 -3.65 12.90
C GLU A 74 -21.60 -3.57 14.17
N GLY A 75 -21.04 -2.40 14.46
CA GLY A 75 -20.18 -2.17 15.61
C GLY A 75 -18.73 -2.66 15.47
N MET A 76 -18.40 -3.44 14.46
CA MET A 76 -17.05 -3.97 14.28
C MET A 76 -16.05 -2.89 13.89
N ASP A 77 -15.01 -2.71 14.69
CA ASP A 77 -13.87 -1.78 14.46
C ASP A 77 -12.58 -2.57 14.27
N MET A 78 -12.48 -3.30 13.14
CA MET A 78 -11.34 -4.18 12.86
C MET A 78 -9.99 -3.48 13.03
N LEU A 79 -9.86 -2.25 12.55
CA LEU A 79 -8.62 -1.49 12.65
C LEU A 79 -8.26 -1.18 14.12
N GLY A 80 -9.23 -0.68 14.89
CA GLY A 80 -9.02 -0.36 16.30
C GLY A 80 -8.73 -1.60 17.14
N GLU A 81 -9.50 -2.67 16.94
CA GLU A 81 -9.33 -3.93 17.67
C GLU A 81 -7.97 -4.60 17.36
N GLN A 82 -7.52 -4.57 16.09
CA GLN A 82 -6.21 -5.10 15.71
C GLN A 82 -5.06 -4.29 16.32
N LEU A 83 -5.13 -2.97 16.27
CA LEU A 83 -4.10 -2.10 16.87
C LEU A 83 -4.00 -2.31 18.38
N GLU A 84 -5.14 -2.42 19.07
CA GLU A 84 -5.16 -2.70 20.51
C GLU A 84 -4.51 -4.06 20.83
N ALA A 85 -4.87 -5.11 20.09
CA ALA A 85 -4.33 -6.45 20.28
C ALA A 85 -2.82 -6.54 19.98
N LEU A 86 -2.34 -5.81 18.96
CA LEU A 86 -0.92 -5.68 18.62
C LEU A 86 -0.15 -4.98 19.75
N HIS A 87 -0.61 -3.82 20.17
CA HIS A 87 0.06 -3.01 21.19
C HIS A 87 0.14 -3.71 22.56
N LYS A 88 -0.91 -4.44 22.95
CA LYS A 88 -0.89 -5.28 24.15
C LYS A 88 0.27 -6.30 24.16
N ARG A 89 0.70 -6.72 22.98
CA ARG A 89 1.78 -7.72 22.79
C ARG A 89 3.14 -7.09 22.43
N GLY A 90 3.23 -5.76 22.47
CA GLY A 90 4.44 -5.02 22.07
C GLY A 90 4.75 -5.09 20.56
N MET A 91 3.77 -5.51 19.76
CA MET A 91 3.86 -5.55 18.30
C MET A 91 3.40 -4.23 17.69
N ARG A 92 3.68 -4.02 16.40
CA ARG A 92 3.36 -2.79 15.68
C ARG A 92 2.34 -3.02 14.57
N GLY A 93 1.46 -2.01 14.37
CA GLY A 93 0.45 -2.01 13.32
C GLY A 93 0.80 -1.01 12.21
N ILE A 94 0.99 -1.51 10.98
CA ILE A 94 1.29 -0.68 9.81
C ILE A 94 0.00 -0.48 9.02
N GLY A 95 -0.50 0.75 8.98
CA GLY A 95 -1.73 1.10 8.26
C GLY A 95 -1.57 0.99 6.75
N TYR A 96 -2.23 0.02 6.12
CA TYR A 96 -2.29 -0.10 4.67
C TYR A 96 -3.36 0.82 4.08
N TYR A 97 -3.02 1.59 3.06
CA TYR A 97 -3.93 2.48 2.35
C TYR A 97 -3.76 2.36 0.83
N HIS A 98 -4.78 1.87 0.13
CA HIS A 98 -4.78 1.87 -1.34
C HIS A 98 -5.29 3.20 -1.88
N THR A 99 -4.54 3.86 -2.76
CA THR A 99 -4.78 5.26 -3.13
C THR A 99 -5.77 5.45 -4.28
N PHE A 100 -5.50 4.88 -5.43
CA PHE A 100 -6.11 5.29 -6.72
C PHE A 100 -7.36 4.52 -7.15
N GLN A 101 -7.90 3.62 -6.32
CA GLN A 101 -9.13 2.87 -6.63
C GLN A 101 -10.19 3.08 -5.54
N SER A 102 -11.44 3.24 -5.96
CA SER A 102 -12.57 3.33 -5.04
C SER A 102 -13.90 3.14 -5.77
N GLU A 103 -14.65 2.08 -5.46
CA GLU A 103 -16.02 1.89 -5.97
C GLU A 103 -16.98 3.01 -5.53
N PRO A 104 -17.06 3.35 -4.22
CA PRO A 104 -18.01 4.36 -3.77
C PRO A 104 -17.68 5.76 -4.32
N VAL A 105 -16.42 6.18 -4.30
CA VAL A 105 -16.03 7.49 -4.86
C VAL A 105 -16.28 7.53 -6.37
N ALA A 106 -15.97 6.45 -7.10
CA ALA A 106 -16.23 6.38 -8.55
C ALA A 106 -17.71 6.45 -8.90
N ARG A 107 -18.58 5.97 -8.01
CA ARG A 107 -20.03 6.04 -8.16
C ARG A 107 -20.57 7.44 -7.84
N GLU A 108 -20.09 8.07 -6.77
CA GLU A 108 -20.56 9.39 -6.31
C GLU A 108 -19.95 10.54 -7.13
N HIS A 109 -18.70 10.35 -7.60
CA HIS A 109 -17.94 11.34 -8.37
C HIS A 109 -17.43 10.75 -9.69
N PRO A 110 -18.30 10.40 -10.64
CA PRO A 110 -17.90 9.75 -11.91
C PRO A 110 -16.90 10.58 -12.72
N GLY A 111 -16.93 11.90 -12.61
CA GLY A 111 -15.98 12.82 -13.26
C GLY A 111 -14.57 12.84 -12.67
N TRP A 112 -14.34 12.18 -11.53
CA TRP A 112 -13.01 12.07 -10.92
C TRP A 112 -12.26 10.80 -11.35
N ARG A 113 -12.88 9.97 -12.18
CA ARG A 113 -12.30 8.71 -12.63
C ARG A 113 -11.16 8.94 -13.62
N THR A 114 -10.21 8.02 -13.62
CA THR A 114 -9.26 7.89 -14.73
C THR A 114 -10.02 7.54 -16.00
N VAL A 115 -9.68 8.18 -17.10
CA VAL A 115 -10.23 7.88 -18.42
C VAL A 115 -9.12 7.53 -19.40
N ASP A 116 -9.41 6.62 -20.32
CA ASP A 116 -8.48 6.23 -21.39
C ASP A 116 -8.47 7.25 -22.56
N ALA A 117 -7.71 6.94 -23.61
CA ALA A 117 -7.59 7.83 -24.79
C ALA A 117 -8.91 8.00 -25.58
N GLU A 118 -9.86 7.08 -25.42
CA GLU A 118 -11.21 7.12 -25.98
C GLU A 118 -12.22 7.80 -25.05
N SER A 119 -11.74 8.46 -23.97
CA SER A 119 -12.56 9.11 -22.95
C SER A 119 -13.47 8.16 -22.17
N LYS A 120 -13.15 6.87 -22.13
CA LYS A 120 -13.91 5.87 -21.37
C LYS A 120 -13.31 5.73 -19.96
N PRO A 121 -14.15 5.64 -18.92
CA PRO A 121 -13.68 5.40 -17.57
C PRO A 121 -12.97 4.04 -17.42
N VAL A 122 -11.85 4.02 -16.70
CA VAL A 122 -11.04 2.83 -16.47
C VAL A 122 -11.43 2.18 -15.15
N GLY A 123 -12.32 1.19 -15.20
CA GLY A 123 -12.75 0.44 -14.00
C GLY A 123 -13.19 1.37 -12.86
N ILE A 124 -12.67 1.13 -11.67
CA ILE A 124 -12.86 1.97 -10.47
C ILE A 124 -11.66 2.88 -10.18
N SER A 125 -10.77 3.04 -11.17
CA SER A 125 -9.57 3.87 -11.03
C SER A 125 -9.93 5.35 -10.99
N MET A 126 -9.33 6.06 -10.05
CA MET A 126 -9.52 7.47 -9.79
C MET A 126 -8.31 8.28 -10.25
N CYS A 127 -8.53 9.48 -10.76
CA CYS A 127 -7.45 10.36 -11.16
C CYS A 127 -6.84 11.07 -9.94
N MET A 128 -5.56 10.78 -9.66
CA MET A 128 -4.83 11.40 -8.54
C MET A 128 -4.54 12.89 -8.75
N LEU A 129 -4.63 13.39 -9.99
CA LEU A 129 -4.43 14.80 -10.33
C LEU A 129 -5.72 15.61 -10.33
N GLY A 130 -6.85 14.89 -10.22
CA GLY A 130 -8.17 15.49 -10.08
C GLY A 130 -8.49 15.85 -8.63
N PRO A 131 -9.75 16.16 -8.34
CA PRO A 131 -10.20 16.55 -7.01
C PRO A 131 -10.02 15.49 -5.93
N LEU A 132 -9.96 14.20 -6.30
CA LEU A 132 -9.85 13.08 -5.37
C LEU A 132 -8.81 13.32 -4.27
N LEU A 133 -7.59 13.73 -4.65
CA LEU A 133 -6.50 13.88 -3.70
C LEU A 133 -6.86 14.82 -2.55
N ARG A 134 -7.26 16.04 -2.89
CA ARG A 134 -7.42 17.11 -1.89
C ARG A 134 -8.81 17.18 -1.28
N GLU A 135 -9.85 16.78 -2.02
CA GLU A 135 -11.23 16.87 -1.54
C GLU A 135 -11.66 15.66 -0.71
N TRP A 136 -11.01 14.51 -0.91
CA TRP A 136 -11.38 13.30 -0.19
C TRP A 136 -10.21 12.55 0.46
N MET A 137 -9.14 12.26 -0.29
CA MET A 137 -8.09 11.35 0.17
C MET A 137 -7.24 11.95 1.31
N LEU A 138 -6.74 13.19 1.19
CA LEU A 138 -5.94 13.81 2.25
C LEU A 138 -6.75 14.02 3.53
N PRO A 139 -8.01 14.52 3.49
CA PRO A 139 -8.88 14.55 4.67
C PRO A 139 -9.09 13.17 5.30
N HIS A 140 -9.28 12.13 4.50
CA HIS A 140 -9.46 10.76 4.99
C HIS A 140 -8.20 10.21 5.67
N VAL A 141 -7.03 10.41 5.05
CA VAL A 141 -5.74 10.02 5.65
C VAL A 141 -5.50 10.76 6.96
N GLN A 142 -5.78 12.07 7.01
CA GLN A 142 -5.68 12.85 8.23
C GLN A 142 -6.61 12.32 9.33
N GLU A 143 -7.85 11.97 8.99
CA GLU A 143 -8.81 11.38 9.91
C GLU A 143 -8.27 10.07 10.50
N ILE A 144 -7.72 9.18 9.67
CA ILE A 144 -7.16 7.89 10.11
C ILE A 144 -6.05 8.11 11.15
N VAL A 145 -5.02 8.90 10.82
CA VAL A 145 -3.87 9.08 11.71
C VAL A 145 -4.18 9.93 12.96
N THR A 146 -5.33 10.61 12.98
CA THR A 146 -5.84 11.33 14.16
C THR A 146 -6.59 10.40 15.11
N LEU A 147 -7.38 9.46 14.56
CA LEU A 147 -8.30 8.64 15.34
C LEU A 147 -7.75 7.27 15.73
N TYR A 148 -6.72 6.80 15.02
CA TYR A 148 -6.11 5.48 15.21
C TYR A 148 -4.60 5.59 15.42
N ASP A 149 -4.10 4.85 16.39
CA ASP A 149 -2.68 4.84 16.75
C ASP A 149 -1.89 3.86 15.87
N VAL A 150 -1.91 4.09 14.55
CA VAL A 150 -1.05 3.33 13.62
C VAL A 150 0.42 3.66 13.88
N ASP A 151 1.31 2.68 13.80
CA ASP A 151 2.75 2.88 14.03
C ASP A 151 3.52 3.32 12.78
N ALA A 152 2.98 3.06 11.60
CA ALA A 152 3.46 3.51 10.30
C ALA A 152 2.31 3.53 9.28
N MET A 153 2.53 4.16 8.13
CA MET A 153 1.60 4.12 6.99
C MET A 153 2.29 3.59 5.74
N PHE A 154 1.63 2.65 5.06
CA PHE A 154 2.05 2.08 3.79
C PHE A 154 1.00 2.38 2.72
N PHE A 155 1.39 3.17 1.72
CA PHE A 155 0.53 3.59 0.62
C PHE A 155 0.78 2.76 -0.62
N ASP A 156 -0.27 2.16 -1.14
CA ASP A 156 -0.24 1.45 -2.41
C ASP A 156 -0.89 2.28 -3.53
N GLY A 157 -0.30 2.24 -4.73
CA GLY A 157 -0.84 2.90 -5.91
C GLY A 157 -0.44 4.36 -6.12
N THR A 158 0.58 4.88 -5.45
CA THR A 158 1.11 6.26 -5.65
C THR A 158 2.23 6.34 -6.67
N TYR A 159 2.13 5.59 -7.74
CA TYR A 159 3.10 5.56 -8.84
C TYR A 159 2.42 5.78 -10.19
N ALA A 160 3.18 6.29 -11.17
CA ALA A 160 2.70 6.53 -12.52
C ALA A 160 2.50 5.21 -13.28
N SER A 161 1.30 4.67 -13.27
CA SER A 161 0.99 3.37 -13.89
C SER A 161 0.36 3.47 -15.28
N ARG A 162 -0.27 4.59 -15.60
CA ARG A 162 -0.95 4.82 -16.89
C ARG A 162 -1.23 6.30 -17.17
N VAL A 163 -1.41 6.63 -18.45
CA VAL A 163 -1.87 7.96 -18.86
C VAL A 163 -3.36 8.09 -18.53
N CYS A 164 -3.73 9.22 -17.92
CA CYS A 164 -5.13 9.60 -17.71
C CYS A 164 -5.48 10.76 -18.65
N TYR A 165 -6.50 10.59 -19.46
CA TYR A 165 -6.97 11.61 -20.44
C TYR A 165 -8.14 12.45 -19.93
N CYS A 166 -8.35 12.53 -18.61
CA CYS A 166 -9.36 13.45 -18.07
C CYS A 166 -8.97 14.92 -18.36
N PRO A 167 -9.95 15.83 -18.41
CA PRO A 167 -9.68 17.24 -18.73
C PRO A 167 -8.57 17.85 -17.86
N ALA A 168 -8.58 17.58 -16.56
CA ALA A 168 -7.56 18.08 -15.63
C ALA A 168 -6.14 17.65 -16.00
N CYS A 169 -5.95 16.37 -16.41
CA CYS A 169 -4.65 15.86 -16.84
C CYS A 169 -4.22 16.47 -18.17
N GLN A 170 -5.12 16.57 -19.15
CA GLN A 170 -4.84 17.15 -20.46
C GLN A 170 -4.44 18.63 -20.34
N GLU A 171 -5.24 19.44 -19.65
CA GLU A 171 -4.96 20.85 -19.43
C GLU A 171 -3.67 21.08 -18.66
N ARG A 172 -3.43 20.30 -17.62
CA ARG A 172 -2.22 20.43 -16.80
C ARG A 172 -0.98 20.05 -17.59
N PHE A 173 -0.98 18.92 -18.30
CA PHE A 173 0.15 18.48 -19.11
C PHE A 173 0.46 19.49 -20.20
N GLN A 174 -0.55 19.96 -20.94
CA GLN A 174 -0.38 20.97 -21.99
C GLN A 174 0.17 22.29 -21.42
N ARG A 175 -0.36 22.76 -20.30
CA ARG A 175 0.11 23.99 -19.65
C ARG A 175 1.56 23.90 -19.20
N GLU A 176 1.96 22.75 -18.64
CA GLU A 176 3.29 22.57 -18.04
C GLU A 176 4.35 22.14 -19.06
N THR A 177 3.98 21.58 -20.20
CA THR A 177 4.91 21.04 -21.19
C THR A 177 4.79 21.63 -22.58
N GLY A 178 3.67 22.25 -22.90
CA GLY A 178 3.34 22.71 -24.26
C GLY A 178 2.94 21.58 -25.23
N LEU A 179 2.79 20.34 -24.73
CA LEU A 179 2.52 19.16 -25.54
C LEU A 179 1.12 18.59 -25.22
N GLU A 180 0.57 17.82 -26.17
CA GLU A 180 -0.59 16.96 -25.91
C GLU A 180 -0.14 15.66 -25.23
N LEU A 181 -1.04 15.03 -24.45
CA LEU A 181 -0.78 13.74 -23.83
C LEU A 181 -0.47 12.66 -24.87
N PRO A 182 0.57 11.85 -24.66
CA PRO A 182 0.96 10.80 -25.61
C PRO A 182 -0.10 9.68 -25.62
N ARG A 183 -0.30 9.05 -26.77
CA ARG A 183 -1.23 7.92 -26.91
C ARG A 183 -0.59 6.59 -26.50
N ASP A 184 0.69 6.43 -26.77
CA ASP A 184 1.45 5.23 -26.44
C ASP A 184 2.95 5.57 -26.30
N GLU A 185 3.76 4.56 -26.00
CA GLU A 185 5.21 4.70 -25.78
C GLU A 185 6.00 5.12 -27.04
N ARG A 186 5.42 5.03 -28.23
CA ARG A 186 6.04 5.44 -29.50
C ARG A 186 5.78 6.92 -29.81
N ASP A 187 4.90 7.56 -29.08
CA ASP A 187 4.63 8.96 -29.23
C ASP A 187 5.86 9.80 -28.84
N ARG A 188 6.18 10.81 -29.65
CA ARG A 188 7.31 11.73 -29.38
C ARG A 188 7.19 12.45 -28.04
N ALA A 189 6.00 12.61 -27.49
CA ALA A 189 5.76 13.23 -26.20
C ALA A 189 5.99 12.26 -25.02
N TRP A 190 6.14 10.93 -25.27
CA TRP A 190 6.26 9.92 -24.23
C TRP A 190 7.39 10.17 -23.22
N PRO A 191 8.65 10.47 -23.63
CA PRO A 191 9.71 10.75 -22.66
C PRO A 191 9.40 11.96 -21.77
N ARG A 192 8.75 12.98 -22.32
CA ARG A 192 8.35 14.17 -21.54
C ARG A 192 7.20 13.85 -20.60
N TYR A 193 6.25 13.00 -21.05
CA TYR A 193 5.16 12.51 -20.20
C TYR A 193 5.69 11.72 -19.00
N VAL A 194 6.62 10.78 -19.21
CA VAL A 194 7.22 10.00 -18.12
C VAL A 194 7.87 10.91 -17.08
N ALA A 195 8.70 11.86 -17.51
CA ALA A 195 9.32 12.82 -16.60
C ALA A 195 8.28 13.66 -15.85
N TRP A 196 7.27 14.15 -16.55
CA TRP A 196 6.17 14.92 -15.95
C TRP A 196 5.36 14.10 -14.94
N ALA A 197 5.03 12.84 -15.27
CA ALA A 197 4.30 11.97 -14.39
C ALA A 197 5.06 11.68 -13.09
N LEU A 198 6.38 11.47 -13.16
CA LEU A 198 7.23 11.32 -11.98
C LEU A 198 7.17 12.57 -11.08
N GLU A 199 7.33 13.77 -11.66
CA GLU A 199 7.25 15.04 -10.93
C GLU A 199 5.88 15.19 -10.23
N VAL A 200 4.81 14.88 -10.94
CA VAL A 200 3.45 14.98 -10.41
C VAL A 200 3.21 14.01 -9.26
N TYR A 201 3.56 12.73 -9.42
CA TYR A 201 3.39 11.74 -8.35
C TYR A 201 4.31 12.00 -7.17
N ARG A 202 5.48 12.61 -7.38
CA ARG A 202 6.31 13.14 -6.29
C ARG A 202 5.55 14.19 -5.48
N GLY A 203 4.87 15.13 -6.14
CA GLY A 203 4.01 16.12 -5.50
C GLY A 203 2.87 15.48 -4.70
N VAL A 204 2.22 14.44 -5.25
CA VAL A 204 1.17 13.67 -4.53
C VAL A 204 1.73 13.03 -3.25
N ARG A 205 2.87 12.36 -3.33
CA ARG A 205 3.51 11.74 -2.16
C ARG A 205 3.90 12.77 -1.11
N HIS A 206 4.42 13.92 -1.55
CA HIS A 206 4.75 15.03 -0.67
C HIS A 206 3.52 15.54 0.10
N GLU A 207 2.39 15.83 -0.58
CA GLU A 207 1.15 16.28 0.07
C GLU A 207 0.62 15.25 1.08
N ILE A 208 0.77 13.96 0.81
CA ILE A 208 0.42 12.88 1.75
C ILE A 208 1.32 12.96 3.00
N CYS A 209 2.64 13.04 2.82
CA CYS A 209 3.60 13.12 3.91
C CYS A 209 3.36 14.36 4.77
N GLU A 210 3.20 15.54 4.17
CA GLU A 210 2.89 16.77 4.89
C GLU A 210 1.60 16.64 5.72
N THR A 211 0.56 16.06 5.14
CA THR A 211 -0.74 15.89 5.81
C THR A 211 -0.59 15.01 7.05
N ILE A 212 0.15 13.93 6.95
CA ILE A 212 0.39 13.01 8.08
C ILE A 212 1.30 13.66 9.12
N HIS A 213 2.45 14.20 8.70
CA HIS A 213 3.45 14.74 9.63
C HIS A 213 2.98 16.00 10.36
N ARG A 214 1.98 16.71 9.83
CA ARG A 214 1.32 17.81 10.56
C ARG A 214 0.56 17.32 11.80
N VAL A 215 0.02 16.10 11.77
CA VAL A 215 -0.72 15.46 12.86
C VAL A 215 0.18 14.55 13.70
N ARG A 216 0.99 13.74 13.03
CA ARG A 216 1.87 12.71 13.64
C ARG A 216 3.32 12.93 13.15
N PRO A 217 4.04 13.92 13.70
CA PRO A 217 5.43 14.16 13.33
C PRO A 217 6.30 12.91 13.50
N GLY A 218 7.05 12.54 12.46
CA GLY A 218 7.95 11.40 12.48
C GLY A 218 7.30 10.02 12.34
N LEU A 219 6.00 9.93 12.04
CA LEU A 219 5.37 8.66 11.68
C LEU A 219 6.04 8.11 10.40
N PRO A 220 6.57 6.88 10.40
CA PRO A 220 7.17 6.30 9.20
C PRO A 220 6.12 6.16 8.07
N ILE A 221 6.48 6.61 6.88
CA ILE A 221 5.62 6.55 5.68
C ILE A 221 6.39 5.87 4.57
N SER A 222 5.74 4.96 3.88
CA SER A 222 6.26 4.28 2.69
C SER A 222 5.24 4.25 1.56
N PHE A 223 5.75 4.13 0.34
CA PHE A 223 4.95 4.08 -0.89
C PHE A 223 5.37 2.89 -1.72
N ASN A 224 4.43 1.99 -2.01
CA ASN A 224 4.70 0.80 -2.79
C ASN A 224 5.29 1.16 -4.17
N TRP A 225 6.39 0.51 -4.52
CA TRP A 225 7.12 0.61 -5.78
C TRP A 225 7.70 1.98 -6.13
N ALA A 226 7.54 3.00 -5.29
CA ALA A 226 8.25 4.26 -5.46
C ALA A 226 9.75 4.08 -5.15
N TYR A 227 10.57 4.89 -5.81
CA TYR A 227 12.03 4.88 -5.61
C TYR A 227 12.72 3.55 -5.95
N THR A 228 12.12 2.77 -6.83
CA THR A 228 12.68 1.53 -7.38
C THR A 228 13.34 1.79 -8.74
N GLN A 229 13.94 0.76 -9.31
CA GLN A 229 14.42 0.82 -10.70
C GLN A 229 13.33 1.13 -11.73
N ARG A 230 12.06 0.93 -11.39
CA ARG A 230 10.90 1.30 -12.23
C ARG A 230 10.55 2.78 -12.13
N GLN A 231 10.88 3.41 -11.00
CA GLN A 231 10.70 4.83 -10.74
C GLN A 231 11.95 5.38 -10.02
N PRO A 232 13.07 5.53 -10.75
CA PRO A 232 14.34 5.97 -10.17
C PRO A 232 14.30 7.47 -9.87
N GLU A 233 14.09 7.79 -8.61
CA GLU A 233 14.04 9.15 -8.08
C GLU A 233 14.86 9.25 -6.81
N ASN A 234 15.29 10.46 -6.47
CA ASN A 234 15.86 10.74 -5.16
C ASN A 234 14.77 10.60 -4.09
N VAL A 235 15.07 9.91 -3.01
CA VAL A 235 14.15 9.74 -1.89
C VAL A 235 14.12 11.03 -1.07
N PRO A 236 12.96 11.69 -0.93
CA PRO A 236 12.86 12.89 -0.12
C PRO A 236 12.90 12.54 1.38
N ASP A 237 13.27 13.52 2.21
CA ASP A 237 13.48 13.31 3.65
C ASP A 237 12.21 12.91 4.41
N GLU A 238 11.05 13.31 3.93
CA GLU A 238 9.75 12.94 4.51
C GLU A 238 9.36 11.47 4.31
N VAL A 239 10.01 10.75 3.38
CA VAL A 239 9.80 9.31 3.17
C VAL A 239 10.74 8.54 4.09
N GLY A 240 10.18 7.96 5.14
CA GLY A 240 10.98 7.30 6.19
C GLY A 240 11.48 5.92 5.82
N VAL A 241 10.77 5.19 4.95
CA VAL A 241 11.02 3.78 4.64
C VAL A 241 10.69 3.49 3.18
N LEU A 242 11.45 2.59 2.55
CA LEU A 242 11.18 2.10 1.20
C LEU A 242 10.56 0.71 1.28
N VAL A 243 9.49 0.48 0.52
CA VAL A 243 8.82 -0.84 0.46
C VAL A 243 8.43 -1.15 -0.99
N ALA A 244 8.65 -2.36 -1.45
CA ALA A 244 8.09 -2.84 -2.71
C ALA A 244 7.87 -4.35 -2.70
N ASP A 245 6.81 -4.74 -3.39
CA ASP A 245 6.56 -6.14 -3.71
C ASP A 245 7.60 -6.65 -4.71
N VAL A 246 8.04 -7.87 -4.50
CA VAL A 246 8.84 -8.63 -5.46
C VAL A 246 8.02 -9.83 -5.90
N PHE A 247 7.92 -10.03 -7.22
CA PHE A 247 7.10 -11.09 -7.77
C PHE A 247 7.71 -12.48 -7.57
N PRO A 248 6.87 -13.48 -7.22
CA PRO A 248 7.36 -14.83 -6.88
C PRO A 248 8.21 -15.49 -7.95
N GLN A 249 7.91 -15.24 -9.23
CA GLN A 249 8.57 -15.90 -10.35
C GLN A 249 10.05 -15.56 -10.48
N ASP A 250 10.46 -14.40 -9.97
CA ASP A 250 11.85 -13.93 -10.08
C ASP A 250 12.38 -13.33 -8.76
N GLN A 251 11.83 -13.76 -7.66
CA GLN A 251 12.05 -13.15 -6.35
C GLN A 251 13.52 -13.16 -5.91
N ALA A 252 14.24 -14.25 -6.19
CA ALA A 252 15.66 -14.34 -5.84
C ALA A 252 16.50 -13.29 -6.59
N PHE A 253 16.23 -13.06 -7.87
CA PHE A 253 16.93 -12.05 -8.66
C PHE A 253 16.46 -10.64 -8.33
N GLU A 254 15.14 -10.37 -8.43
CA GLU A 254 14.59 -9.04 -8.17
C GLU A 254 14.84 -8.59 -6.73
N GLY A 255 14.66 -9.48 -5.74
CA GLY A 255 14.92 -9.17 -4.34
C GLY A 255 16.38 -8.83 -4.08
N SER A 256 17.31 -9.57 -4.68
CA SER A 256 18.73 -9.28 -4.61
C SER A 256 19.11 -7.96 -5.30
N TYR A 257 18.55 -7.72 -6.49
CA TYR A 257 18.81 -6.49 -7.23
C TYR A 257 18.29 -5.27 -6.48
N LEU A 258 17.02 -5.31 -6.06
CA LEU A 258 16.35 -4.22 -5.35
C LEU A 258 17.03 -3.90 -4.03
N SER A 259 17.39 -4.93 -3.25
CA SER A 259 18.10 -4.75 -1.97
C SER A 259 19.42 -4.03 -2.15
N ARG A 260 20.22 -4.42 -3.15
CA ARG A 260 21.50 -3.74 -3.45
C ARG A 260 21.29 -2.31 -3.95
N PHE A 261 20.27 -2.08 -4.75
CA PHE A 261 19.94 -0.74 -5.23
C PHE A 261 19.56 0.17 -4.05
N TRP A 262 18.69 -0.30 -3.16
CA TRP A 262 18.24 0.49 -2.01
C TRP A 262 19.28 0.63 -0.91
N ALA A 263 20.17 -0.32 -0.75
CA ALA A 263 21.30 -0.20 0.18
C ALA A 263 22.19 1.03 -0.09
N MET A 264 22.16 1.55 -1.33
CA MET A 264 22.87 2.77 -1.71
C MET A 264 22.14 4.07 -1.36
N LEU A 265 20.88 4.00 -0.94
CA LEU A 265 20.04 5.17 -0.71
C LEU A 265 20.01 5.63 0.76
N GLU A 266 20.75 4.97 1.63
CA GLU A 266 20.90 5.30 3.07
C GLU A 266 19.53 5.46 3.81
N ARG A 267 18.55 4.64 3.44
CA ARG A 267 17.21 4.58 4.04
C ARG A 267 16.90 3.15 4.45
N PRO A 268 16.15 2.92 5.56
CA PRO A 268 15.56 1.62 5.84
C PRO A 268 14.68 1.17 4.67
N PHE A 269 14.77 -0.10 4.33
CA PHE A 269 13.94 -0.63 3.25
C PHE A 269 13.46 -2.04 3.55
N ASP A 270 12.27 -2.35 3.06
CA ASP A 270 11.66 -3.67 3.11
C ASP A 270 11.48 -4.24 1.71
N VAL A 271 11.94 -5.44 1.51
CA VAL A 271 11.53 -6.26 0.36
C VAL A 271 10.31 -7.08 0.79
N MET A 272 9.18 -6.85 0.15
CA MET A 272 7.96 -7.62 0.41
C MET A 272 7.99 -8.88 -0.44
N ASN A 273 8.38 -9.98 0.20
CA ASN A 273 8.31 -11.32 -0.36
C ASN A 273 6.89 -11.88 -0.22
N SER A 274 6.53 -12.88 -1.01
CA SER A 274 5.23 -13.53 -0.93
C SER A 274 5.32 -14.96 -0.42
N ALA A 275 4.29 -15.40 0.31
CA ALA A 275 4.11 -16.81 0.62
C ALA A 275 3.36 -17.57 -0.50
N PHE A 276 2.65 -16.88 -1.41
CA PHE A 276 1.98 -17.49 -2.56
C PHE A 276 2.97 -17.80 -3.71
N LEU A 277 2.54 -18.64 -4.68
CA LEU A 277 3.44 -19.18 -5.71
C LEU A 277 3.58 -18.29 -6.95
N GLN A 278 2.54 -17.54 -7.35
CA GLN A 278 2.54 -16.77 -8.59
C GLN A 278 2.19 -15.30 -8.39
N TRP A 279 0.96 -15.01 -7.94
CA TRP A 279 0.40 -13.66 -7.87
C TRP A 279 -0.62 -13.54 -6.75
N TRP A 280 -0.96 -12.32 -6.36
CA TRP A 280 -2.09 -12.05 -5.46
C TRP A 280 -3.36 -12.71 -6.00
N GLY A 281 -4.03 -13.54 -5.18
CA GLY A 281 -5.15 -14.40 -5.57
C GLY A 281 -4.78 -15.86 -5.83
N ASP A 282 -3.49 -16.21 -5.84
CA ASP A 282 -3.03 -17.61 -5.82
C ASP A 282 -3.00 -18.13 -4.38
N TRP A 283 -3.77 -19.17 -4.12
CA TRP A 283 -3.91 -19.81 -2.80
C TRP A 283 -2.85 -20.89 -2.54
N GLY A 284 -1.90 -21.09 -3.44
CA GLY A 284 -0.73 -21.92 -3.18
C GLY A 284 0.16 -21.32 -2.11
N CYS A 285 0.93 -22.15 -1.41
CA CYS A 285 1.90 -21.72 -0.42
C CYS A 285 3.31 -22.21 -0.78
N LYS A 286 4.30 -21.34 -0.74
CA LYS A 286 5.70 -21.72 -0.84
C LYS A 286 6.13 -22.51 0.40
N PRO A 287 7.05 -23.48 0.27
CA PRO A 287 7.68 -24.09 1.45
C PRO A 287 8.54 -23.06 2.18
N ALA A 288 8.64 -23.18 3.51
CA ALA A 288 9.42 -22.29 4.36
C ALA A 288 10.86 -22.07 3.88
N ALA A 289 11.52 -23.12 3.38
CA ALA A 289 12.88 -23.02 2.85
C ALA A 289 13.03 -22.02 1.69
N ALA A 290 12.02 -21.88 0.82
CA ALA A 290 12.03 -20.89 -0.26
C ALA A 290 11.88 -19.47 0.31
N MET A 291 10.93 -19.27 1.22
CA MET A 291 10.72 -17.96 1.87
C MET A 291 11.95 -17.55 2.70
N GLN A 292 12.59 -18.49 3.41
CA GLN A 292 13.83 -18.24 4.16
C GLN A 292 14.97 -17.79 3.25
N GLN A 293 15.13 -18.39 2.06
CA GLN A 293 16.14 -17.98 1.10
C GLN A 293 15.89 -16.54 0.60
N GLU A 294 14.65 -16.20 0.29
CA GLU A 294 14.25 -14.87 -0.19
C GLU A 294 14.48 -13.79 0.89
N VAL A 295 14.04 -14.08 2.11
CA VAL A 295 14.25 -13.23 3.30
C VAL A 295 15.73 -13.05 3.59
N ALA A 296 16.52 -14.14 3.60
CA ALA A 296 17.96 -14.09 3.83
C ALA A 296 18.68 -13.23 2.77
N THR A 297 18.20 -13.26 1.51
CA THR A 297 18.76 -12.45 0.44
C THR A 297 18.58 -10.94 0.71
N ALA A 298 17.41 -10.51 1.17
CA ALA A 298 17.16 -9.11 1.53
C ALA A 298 18.02 -8.70 2.75
N ILE A 299 18.03 -9.49 3.81
CA ILE A 299 18.78 -9.21 5.04
C ILE A 299 20.29 -9.15 4.78
N ALA A 300 20.83 -10.08 3.97
CA ALA A 300 22.25 -10.10 3.62
C ALA A 300 22.71 -8.85 2.86
N ASN A 301 21.79 -8.11 2.26
CA ASN A 301 22.06 -6.84 1.58
C ASN A 301 21.64 -5.61 2.41
N GLY A 302 21.38 -5.76 3.71
CA GLY A 302 21.07 -4.68 4.64
C GLY A 302 19.59 -4.30 4.71
N GLY A 303 18.70 -5.07 4.09
CA GLY A 303 17.25 -4.84 4.10
C GLY A 303 16.53 -5.47 5.28
N LEU A 304 15.30 -5.06 5.44
CA LEU A 304 14.27 -5.67 6.27
C LEU A 304 13.33 -6.45 5.36
N THR A 305 12.37 -7.19 5.92
CA THR A 305 11.48 -8.00 5.08
C THR A 305 10.04 -7.99 5.56
N TRP A 306 9.15 -8.14 4.58
CA TRP A 306 7.78 -8.58 4.79
C TRP A 306 7.59 -9.93 4.12
N ILE A 307 6.67 -10.74 4.66
CA ILE A 307 6.09 -11.87 3.95
C ILE A 307 4.62 -11.58 3.76
N GLY A 308 4.18 -11.57 2.51
CA GLY A 308 2.82 -11.26 2.12
C GLY A 308 2.03 -12.51 1.74
N TYR A 309 0.77 -12.59 2.16
CA TYR A 309 -0.23 -13.55 1.74
C TYR A 309 -1.61 -12.89 1.66
N GLN A 310 -2.61 -13.60 1.22
CA GLN A 310 -3.99 -13.10 1.15
C GLN A 310 -4.90 -13.81 2.14
N MET A 311 -6.00 -13.15 2.49
CA MET A 311 -7.02 -13.66 3.38
C MET A 311 -8.29 -14.02 2.63
N THR A 312 -9.08 -14.94 3.21
CA THR A 312 -10.46 -15.16 2.78
C THR A 312 -11.32 -13.95 3.15
N GLU A 313 -12.49 -13.84 2.54
CA GLU A 313 -13.48 -12.80 2.88
C GLU A 313 -13.93 -12.88 4.35
N ARG A 314 -13.75 -14.02 5.00
CA ARG A 314 -14.09 -14.23 6.42
C ARG A 314 -13.05 -13.68 7.39
N TYR A 315 -11.97 -13.11 6.88
CA TYR A 315 -10.78 -12.69 7.60
C TYR A 315 -10.02 -13.87 8.25
N ASP A 316 -9.72 -14.87 7.45
CA ASP A 316 -8.98 -16.05 7.91
C ASP A 316 -7.94 -16.52 6.87
N VAL A 317 -6.90 -17.18 7.37
CA VAL A 317 -5.84 -17.86 6.62
C VAL A 317 -5.64 -19.24 7.23
N GLN A 318 -5.39 -20.24 6.40
CA GLN A 318 -5.10 -21.58 6.90
C GLN A 318 -3.92 -21.57 7.85
N GLN A 319 -4.04 -22.29 8.97
CA GLN A 319 -3.00 -22.34 10.00
C GLN A 319 -1.64 -22.85 9.45
N ALA A 320 -1.67 -23.83 8.55
CA ALA A 320 -0.46 -24.35 7.90
C ALA A 320 0.32 -23.26 7.12
N VAL A 321 -0.37 -22.29 6.50
CA VAL A 321 0.30 -21.17 5.81
C VAL A 321 1.03 -20.28 6.82
N ILE A 322 0.41 -19.99 7.95
CA ILE A 322 1.03 -19.17 9.00
C ILE A 322 2.24 -19.88 9.61
N GLU A 323 2.17 -21.19 9.79
CA GLU A 323 3.29 -22.01 10.27
C GLU A 323 4.47 -22.01 9.30
N GLU A 324 4.22 -22.03 7.99
CA GLU A 324 5.28 -21.91 6.98
C GLU A 324 5.89 -20.50 6.91
N MET A 325 5.14 -19.46 7.28
CA MET A 325 5.62 -18.07 7.31
C MET A 325 6.43 -17.72 8.56
N GLY A 326 6.26 -18.46 9.66
CA GLY A 326 6.94 -18.25 10.96
C GLY A 326 8.28 -18.93 11.04
#